data_59c6304f5931cbd3892d59c2d6dd18fb
#
_entry.id   59c6304f5931cbd3892d59c2d6dd18fb
#
_cell.length_a   1.000
_cell.length_b   1.000
_cell.length_c   1.000
_cell.angle_alpha   90.00
_cell.angle_beta   90.00
_cell.angle_gamma   90.00
#
_symmetry.space_group_name_H-M   'P 1'
#
loop_
_entity.id
_entity.type
_entity.pdbx_description
1 polymer ?
#
loop_
_entity_poly.entity_id
_entity_poly.type
_entity_poly.pdbx_seq_one_letter_code
_entity_poly.pdbx_strand_id
1 'polypeptide(L)'
;DEMKALLTHTANEAGNIGPDVWYGWGFVDASKAAQVLIDKKDNKAFFERNVLNSGTKFTKTVIAKDGESLKATISWIDPAANPFSTDYELQNNHSSMIINDFDLRIIDTVTNTIYYPWKLDISNPMAPATQGDNTVDNVEQVIIPTPIAGRMYRVEVSQKGNLVDNNQNISSQNYAIIITGFDSSASLQTSENSKE
;
A
#
# COMPACT_ATOMS: atom_id res chain seq x y z
N ASP A 1 3.02 10.61 -5.28
CA ASP A 1 2.37 9.60 -4.44
C ASP A 1 0.91 9.35 -4.86
N GLU A 2 0.02 10.34 -4.88
CA GLU A 2 -1.42 10.16 -5.15
C GLU A 2 -1.70 9.56 -6.54
N MET A 3 -1.09 10.09 -7.60
CA MET A 3 -1.30 9.56 -8.95
C MET A 3 -0.78 8.13 -9.08
N LYS A 4 0.39 7.84 -8.51
CA LYS A 4 0.97 6.50 -8.50
C LYS A 4 0.05 5.52 -7.75
N ALA A 5 -0.42 5.89 -6.55
CA ALA A 5 -1.36 5.09 -5.79
C ALA A 5 -2.65 4.83 -6.58
N LEU A 6 -3.22 5.87 -7.21
CA LEU A 6 -4.48 5.77 -7.95
C LEU A 6 -4.36 4.83 -9.15
N LEU A 7 -3.34 5.02 -9.98
CA LEU A 7 -3.12 4.18 -11.17
C LEU A 7 -2.83 2.73 -10.79
N THR A 8 -2.01 2.50 -9.76
CA THR A 8 -1.72 1.16 -9.26
C THR A 8 -2.96 0.49 -8.66
N HIS A 9 -3.75 1.23 -7.86
CA HIS A 9 -4.95 0.71 -7.22
C HIS A 9 -6.01 0.25 -8.23
N THR A 10 -6.10 0.93 -9.37
CA THR A 10 -7.17 0.74 -10.37
C THR A 10 -6.73 0.00 -11.62
N ALA A 11 -5.45 -0.37 -11.74
CA ALA A 11 -4.93 -1.12 -12.86
C ALA A 11 -5.72 -2.42 -13.09
N ASN A 12 -5.93 -2.75 -14.38
CA ASN A 12 -6.43 -4.05 -14.76
C ASN A 12 -5.29 -5.06 -14.76
N GLU A 13 -5.49 -6.11 -14.03
CA GLU A 13 -4.51 -7.21 -13.94
C GLU A 13 -4.13 -7.74 -15.33
N ALA A 14 -2.85 -8.02 -15.52
CA ALA A 14 -2.29 -8.60 -16.73
C ALA A 14 -1.07 -9.46 -16.38
N GLY A 15 -0.98 -10.62 -16.99
CA GLY A 15 0.08 -11.58 -16.69
C GLY A 15 -0.21 -12.39 -15.43
N ASN A 16 0.71 -12.38 -14.46
CA ASN A 16 0.51 -13.02 -13.18
C ASN A 16 -0.38 -12.17 -12.27
N ILE A 17 -1.02 -12.80 -11.28
CA ILE A 17 -1.80 -12.07 -10.27
C ILE A 17 -0.84 -11.27 -9.38
N GLY A 18 -1.14 -9.97 -9.21
CA GLY A 18 -0.27 -9.02 -8.53
C GLY A 18 0.81 -8.46 -9.47
N PRO A 19 1.77 -7.69 -8.98
CA PRO A 19 2.80 -7.10 -9.84
C PRO A 19 3.71 -8.17 -10.44
N ASP A 20 4.12 -7.98 -11.70
CA ASP A 20 5.07 -8.85 -12.37
C ASP A 20 6.08 -8.05 -13.22
N VAL A 21 7.11 -8.73 -13.70
CA VAL A 21 8.19 -8.11 -14.48
C VAL A 21 7.78 -7.76 -15.92
N TRP A 22 6.64 -8.27 -16.41
CA TRP A 22 6.17 -8.09 -17.77
C TRP A 22 5.26 -6.86 -17.90
N TYR A 23 4.33 -6.71 -16.96
CA TYR A 23 3.27 -5.73 -16.98
C TYR A 23 3.25 -4.81 -15.76
N GLY A 24 4.19 -4.99 -14.82
CA GLY A 24 4.17 -4.26 -13.54
C GLY A 24 2.87 -4.53 -12.78
N TRP A 25 2.09 -3.49 -12.50
CA TRP A 25 0.79 -3.57 -11.85
C TRP A 25 -0.39 -3.80 -12.81
N GLY A 26 -0.13 -4.04 -14.10
CA GLY A 26 -1.13 -4.26 -15.13
C GLY A 26 -1.39 -3.03 -16.02
N PHE A 27 -2.50 -3.05 -16.74
CA PHE A 27 -2.88 -1.97 -17.66
C PHE A 27 -3.62 -0.85 -16.94
N VAL A 28 -3.26 0.40 -17.25
CA VAL A 28 -3.95 1.58 -16.73
C VAL A 28 -5.41 1.56 -17.13
N ASP A 29 -6.31 1.73 -16.16
CA ASP A 29 -7.75 1.91 -16.36
C ASP A 29 -8.17 3.31 -15.88
N ALA A 30 -8.17 4.25 -16.82
CA ALA A 30 -8.54 5.63 -16.54
C ALA A 30 -10.01 5.77 -16.08
N SER A 31 -10.90 4.86 -16.53
CA SER A 31 -12.30 4.86 -16.12
C SER A 31 -12.45 4.47 -14.64
N LYS A 32 -11.77 3.39 -14.21
CA LYS A 32 -11.75 2.99 -12.80
C LYS A 32 -11.08 4.06 -11.92
N ALA A 33 -10.00 4.68 -12.41
CA ALA A 33 -9.34 5.76 -11.70
C ALA A 33 -10.28 6.96 -11.49
N ALA A 34 -11.00 7.38 -12.53
CA ALA A 34 -12.00 8.42 -12.42
C ALA A 34 -13.15 8.03 -11.48
N GLN A 35 -13.59 6.75 -11.52
CA GLN A 35 -14.64 6.26 -10.63
C GLN A 35 -14.23 6.34 -9.16
N VAL A 36 -13.00 5.98 -8.79
CA VAL A 36 -12.50 6.13 -7.41
C VAL A 36 -12.57 7.58 -6.94
N LEU A 37 -12.28 8.56 -7.83
CA LEU A 37 -12.40 9.98 -7.48
C LEU A 37 -13.85 10.42 -7.28
N ILE A 38 -14.79 9.85 -8.03
CA ILE A 38 -16.23 10.07 -7.84
C ILE A 38 -16.68 9.41 -6.54
N ASP A 39 -16.30 8.16 -6.32
CA ASP A 39 -16.66 7.38 -5.13
C ASP A 39 -16.11 8.01 -3.84
N LYS A 40 -14.96 8.68 -3.90
CA LYS A 40 -14.43 9.48 -2.79
C LYS A 40 -15.42 10.56 -2.36
N LYS A 41 -16.05 11.26 -3.31
CA LYS A 41 -17.04 12.32 -2.99
C LYS A 41 -18.29 11.76 -2.32
N ASP A 42 -18.64 10.52 -2.64
CA ASP A 42 -19.80 9.81 -2.09
C ASP A 42 -19.46 8.98 -0.84
N ASN A 43 -18.24 9.10 -0.32
CA ASN A 43 -17.68 8.29 0.78
C ASN A 43 -17.66 6.77 0.51
N LYS A 44 -17.72 6.34 -0.75
CA LYS A 44 -17.63 4.93 -1.17
C LYS A 44 -16.19 4.46 -1.38
N ALA A 45 -15.26 5.39 -1.47
CA ALA A 45 -13.82 5.16 -1.46
C ALA A 45 -13.15 6.11 -0.48
N PHE A 46 -12.13 5.63 0.21
CA PHE A 46 -11.24 6.46 1.00
C PHE A 46 -10.00 6.74 0.16
N PHE A 47 -9.70 7.99 -0.12
CA PHE A 47 -8.50 8.39 -0.85
C PHE A 47 -7.98 9.70 -0.27
N GLU A 48 -6.84 9.62 0.39
CA GLU A 48 -6.22 10.76 1.05
C GLU A 48 -4.70 10.76 0.90
N ARG A 49 -4.14 11.95 1.00
CA ARG A 49 -2.74 12.18 1.25
C ARG A 49 -2.57 12.40 2.74
N ASN A 50 -1.78 11.57 3.37
CA ASN A 50 -1.51 11.60 4.80
C ASN A 50 -0.04 11.83 5.08
N VAL A 51 0.26 12.14 6.34
CA VAL A 51 1.61 12.28 6.89
C VAL A 51 1.77 11.25 8.01
N LEU A 52 2.77 10.40 7.92
CA LEU A 52 3.15 9.53 9.02
C LEU A 52 4.36 10.13 9.74
N ASN A 53 4.24 10.37 11.04
CA ASN A 53 5.37 10.78 11.87
C ASN A 53 6.17 9.56 12.28
N SER A 54 7.50 9.71 12.39
CA SER A 54 8.35 8.62 12.86
C SER A 54 7.88 8.10 14.24
N GLY A 55 7.75 6.78 14.36
CA GLY A 55 7.27 6.11 15.57
C GLY A 55 5.75 6.11 15.77
N THR A 56 4.97 6.59 14.79
CA THR A 56 3.49 6.52 14.84
C THR A 56 2.93 5.55 13.81
N LYS A 57 1.65 5.25 13.90
CA LYS A 57 0.93 4.47 12.91
C LYS A 57 -0.42 5.10 12.58
N PHE A 58 -0.87 4.90 11.36
CA PHE A 58 -2.23 5.23 10.92
C PHE A 58 -3.09 3.99 10.99
N THR A 59 -4.32 4.14 11.46
CA THR A 59 -5.31 3.06 11.45
C THR A 59 -6.67 3.57 10.96
N LYS A 60 -7.32 2.75 10.15
CA LYS A 60 -8.70 2.99 9.72
C LYS A 60 -9.46 1.67 9.72
N THR A 61 -10.54 1.61 10.49
CA THR A 61 -11.45 0.47 10.48
C THR A 61 -12.52 0.68 9.40
N VAL A 62 -12.79 -0.36 8.63
CA VAL A 62 -13.83 -0.38 7.59
C VAL A 62 -14.68 -1.64 7.73
N ILE A 63 -15.91 -1.61 7.25
CA ILE A 63 -16.79 -2.78 7.15
C ILE A 63 -16.76 -3.26 5.71
N ALA A 64 -16.46 -4.55 5.49
CA ALA A 64 -16.40 -5.10 4.15
C ALA A 64 -17.79 -5.10 3.49
N LYS A 65 -17.83 -4.65 2.24
CA LYS A 65 -19.04 -4.64 1.41
C LYS A 65 -19.27 -6.00 0.78
N ASP A 66 -20.53 -6.41 0.66
CA ASP A 66 -20.89 -7.65 0.01
C ASP A 66 -20.56 -7.64 -1.49
N GLY A 67 -20.03 -8.75 -1.98
CA GLY A 67 -19.72 -8.94 -3.40
C GLY A 67 -18.54 -8.12 -3.95
N GLU A 68 -17.82 -7.38 -3.11
CA GLU A 68 -16.65 -6.60 -3.50
C GLU A 68 -15.38 -7.06 -2.78
N SER A 69 -14.25 -6.98 -3.48
CA SER A 69 -12.94 -7.19 -2.84
C SER A 69 -12.58 -5.99 -1.98
N LEU A 70 -12.08 -6.22 -0.77
CA LEU A 70 -11.51 -5.17 0.06
C LEU A 70 -10.06 -4.95 -0.35
N LYS A 71 -9.73 -3.75 -0.82
CA LYS A 71 -8.40 -3.40 -1.31
C LYS A 71 -7.90 -2.13 -0.65
N ALA A 72 -6.64 -2.14 -0.23
CA ALA A 72 -5.92 -0.96 0.21
C ALA A 72 -4.61 -0.82 -0.56
N THR A 73 -4.25 0.41 -0.92
CA THR A 73 -2.97 0.72 -1.60
C THR A 73 -2.37 1.96 -0.97
N ILE A 74 -1.07 1.92 -0.68
CA ILE A 74 -0.29 3.08 -0.30
C ILE A 74 0.82 3.33 -1.32
N SER A 75 1.23 4.59 -1.45
CA SER A 75 2.41 4.97 -2.24
C SER A 75 3.05 6.21 -1.64
N TRP A 76 4.37 6.26 -1.63
CA TRP A 76 5.13 7.40 -1.16
C TRP A 76 6.31 7.72 -2.09
N ILE A 77 6.84 8.93 -1.94
CA ILE A 77 8.08 9.34 -2.59
C ILE A 77 9.16 9.26 -1.54
N ASP A 78 9.97 8.24 -1.64
CA ASP A 78 11.02 7.94 -0.69
C ASP A 78 12.15 8.98 -0.76
N PRO A 79 12.86 9.28 0.34
CA PRO A 79 14.10 10.04 0.29
C PRO A 79 15.13 9.38 -0.64
N ALA A 80 16.03 10.20 -1.18
CA ALA A 80 17.06 9.70 -2.08
C ALA A 80 18.01 8.75 -1.33
N ALA A 81 18.12 7.53 -1.84
CA ALA A 81 19.15 6.60 -1.40
C ALA A 81 20.51 6.97 -1.96
N ASN A 82 21.58 6.47 -1.32
CA ASN A 82 22.93 6.62 -1.87
C ASN A 82 23.00 5.87 -3.21
N PRO A 83 23.53 6.54 -4.27
CA PRO A 83 23.67 5.87 -5.56
C PRO A 83 24.63 4.67 -5.42
N PHE A 84 24.34 3.61 -6.16
CA PHE A 84 25.30 2.52 -6.31
C PHE A 84 26.60 3.05 -6.94
N SER A 85 27.71 2.44 -6.55
CA SER A 85 29.00 2.69 -7.23
C SER A 85 28.87 2.40 -8.73
N THR A 86 29.62 3.12 -9.56
CA THR A 86 29.76 2.85 -10.99
C THR A 86 30.58 1.59 -11.28
N ASP A 87 31.05 0.92 -10.23
CA ASP A 87 31.80 -0.34 -10.35
C ASP A 87 30.96 -1.40 -11.04
N TYR A 88 31.53 -2.02 -12.08
CA TYR A 88 30.87 -3.08 -12.85
C TYR A 88 30.43 -4.25 -11.99
N GLU A 89 31.19 -4.59 -10.93
CA GLU A 89 30.88 -5.67 -9.99
C GLU A 89 29.61 -5.43 -9.15
N LEU A 90 29.18 -4.18 -9.05
CA LEU A 90 27.95 -3.78 -8.34
C LEU A 90 26.74 -3.61 -9.27
N GLN A 91 26.93 -3.79 -10.57
CA GLN A 91 25.81 -3.88 -11.51
C GLN A 91 25.01 -5.14 -11.19
N ASN A 92 23.68 -5.03 -11.20
CA ASN A 92 22.74 -6.06 -10.72
C ASN A 92 22.76 -6.30 -9.20
N ASN A 93 23.14 -5.32 -8.43
CA ASN A 93 22.94 -5.38 -6.98
C ASN A 93 21.44 -5.40 -6.64
N HIS A 94 21.03 -6.42 -5.90
CA HIS A 94 19.63 -6.64 -5.51
C HIS A 94 19.31 -6.13 -4.10
N SER A 95 20.19 -5.34 -3.48
CA SER A 95 19.93 -4.72 -2.18
C SER A 95 18.77 -3.72 -2.29
N SER A 96 17.91 -3.70 -1.28
CA SER A 96 16.85 -2.69 -1.21
C SER A 96 17.45 -1.29 -1.18
N MET A 97 16.84 -0.38 -1.94
CA MET A 97 17.17 1.04 -1.97
C MET A 97 16.16 1.89 -1.21
N ILE A 98 15.19 1.24 -0.56
CA ILE A 98 14.18 1.95 0.22
C ILE A 98 14.80 2.54 1.49
N ILE A 99 14.48 3.78 1.78
CA ILE A 99 14.97 4.51 2.96
C ILE A 99 13.90 4.49 4.06
N ASN A 100 12.68 4.89 3.71
CA ASN A 100 11.53 4.87 4.61
C ASN A 100 10.64 3.67 4.27
N ASP A 101 10.83 2.58 5.01
CA ASP A 101 10.12 1.32 4.79
C ASP A 101 8.75 1.34 5.48
N PHE A 102 7.69 1.58 4.70
CA PHE A 102 6.31 1.54 5.18
C PHE A 102 5.74 0.14 5.10
N ASP A 103 4.86 -0.17 6.03
CA ASP A 103 4.11 -1.41 6.10
C ASP A 103 2.61 -1.15 5.99
N LEU A 104 1.97 -1.70 4.96
CA LEU A 104 0.51 -1.75 4.84
C LEU A 104 -0.01 -3.12 5.23
N ARG A 105 -0.99 -3.16 6.12
CA ARG A 105 -1.67 -4.40 6.53
C ARG A 105 -3.18 -4.20 6.54
N ILE A 106 -3.93 -5.25 6.20
CA ILE A 106 -5.36 -5.34 6.52
C ILE A 106 -5.52 -6.46 7.54
N ILE A 107 -6.21 -6.18 8.63
CA ILE A 107 -6.34 -7.10 9.76
C ILE A 107 -7.83 -7.38 9.98
N ASP A 108 -8.21 -8.65 9.93
CA ASP A 108 -9.55 -9.09 10.35
C ASP A 108 -9.67 -8.90 11.86
N THR A 109 -10.57 -8.02 12.31
CA THR A 109 -10.69 -7.68 13.73
C THR A 109 -11.32 -8.78 14.59
N VAL A 110 -11.87 -9.81 13.98
CA VAL A 110 -12.47 -10.95 14.69
C VAL A 110 -11.47 -12.08 14.87
N THR A 111 -10.75 -12.45 13.80
CA THR A 111 -9.81 -13.57 13.79
C THR A 111 -8.38 -13.15 14.06
N ASN A 112 -8.07 -11.85 14.01
CA ASN A 112 -6.72 -11.27 14.01
C ASN A 112 -5.84 -11.78 12.85
N THR A 113 -6.47 -12.28 11.78
CA THR A 113 -5.74 -12.67 10.57
C THR A 113 -5.17 -11.41 9.90
N ILE A 114 -3.88 -11.44 9.60
CA ILE A 114 -3.16 -10.35 8.93
C ILE A 114 -3.03 -10.67 7.44
N TYR A 115 -3.46 -9.74 6.59
CA TYR A 115 -3.27 -9.79 5.14
C TYR A 115 -2.14 -8.85 4.76
N TYR A 116 -1.20 -9.37 3.99
CA TYR A 116 0.05 -8.71 3.61
C TYR A 116 -0.01 -8.18 2.18
N PRO A 117 0.83 -7.19 1.84
CA PRO A 117 0.94 -6.68 0.49
C PRO A 117 1.60 -7.69 -0.46
N TRP A 118 1.47 -7.41 -1.75
CA TRP A 118 2.22 -8.11 -2.79
C TRP A 118 3.71 -7.80 -2.69
N LYS A 119 4.53 -8.81 -2.98
CA LYS A 119 5.98 -8.67 -3.15
C LYS A 119 6.49 -9.59 -4.25
N LEU A 120 7.52 -9.15 -4.96
CA LEU A 120 8.26 -9.95 -5.92
C LEU A 120 9.37 -10.76 -5.21
N ASP A 121 9.80 -11.86 -5.85
CA ASP A 121 10.96 -12.62 -5.42
C ASP A 121 12.21 -12.12 -6.15
N ILE A 122 13.11 -11.47 -5.43
CA ILE A 122 14.36 -10.92 -5.98
C ILE A 122 15.24 -12.02 -6.55
N SER A 123 15.20 -13.23 -5.97
CA SER A 123 15.99 -14.38 -6.42
C SER A 123 15.41 -15.05 -7.67
N ASN A 124 14.10 -14.87 -7.90
CA ASN A 124 13.40 -15.37 -9.08
C ASN A 124 12.39 -14.34 -9.60
N PRO A 125 12.85 -13.28 -10.28
CA PRO A 125 11.97 -12.18 -10.73
C PRO A 125 10.86 -12.61 -11.69
N MET A 126 10.98 -13.79 -12.30
CA MET A 126 9.99 -14.35 -13.23
C MET A 126 8.86 -15.09 -12.50
N ALA A 127 9.02 -15.38 -11.21
CA ALA A 127 7.97 -16.00 -10.41
C ALA A 127 6.78 -15.03 -10.21
N PRO A 128 5.57 -15.56 -10.07
CA PRO A 128 4.43 -14.75 -9.64
C PRO A 128 4.70 -14.07 -8.30
N ALA A 129 4.15 -12.86 -8.13
CA ALA A 129 4.18 -12.18 -6.83
C ALA A 129 3.50 -13.02 -5.75
N THR A 130 3.97 -12.87 -4.53
CA THR A 130 3.39 -13.50 -3.34
C THR A 130 2.96 -12.43 -2.33
N GLN A 131 2.09 -12.79 -1.40
CA GLN A 131 1.76 -11.91 -0.30
C GLN A 131 2.77 -12.09 0.83
N GLY A 132 3.30 -10.97 1.33
CA GLY A 132 4.30 -10.98 2.39
C GLY A 132 4.81 -9.59 2.72
N ASP A 133 5.81 -9.54 3.57
CA ASP A 133 6.47 -8.29 3.94
C ASP A 133 7.29 -7.77 2.75
N ASN A 134 6.91 -6.58 2.24
CA ASN A 134 7.61 -5.94 1.12
C ASN A 134 8.56 -4.88 1.69
N THR A 135 9.85 -5.04 1.45
CA THR A 135 10.92 -4.17 1.95
C THR A 135 11.70 -3.51 0.82
N VAL A 136 11.14 -3.48 -0.38
CA VAL A 136 11.85 -3.06 -1.59
C VAL A 136 11.12 -1.94 -2.31
N ASP A 137 9.79 -1.97 -2.33
CA ASP A 137 8.97 -1.06 -3.14
C ASP A 137 8.38 0.07 -2.30
N ASN A 138 8.27 1.25 -2.89
CA ASN A 138 7.56 2.39 -2.33
C ASN A 138 6.09 2.47 -2.81
N VAL A 139 5.51 1.30 -3.08
CA VAL A 139 4.09 1.05 -3.27
C VAL A 139 3.75 -0.28 -2.61
N GLU A 140 2.73 -0.29 -1.79
CA GLU A 140 2.19 -1.51 -1.24
C GLU A 140 0.70 -1.62 -1.52
N GLN A 141 0.25 -2.82 -1.86
CA GLN A 141 -1.16 -3.11 -2.07
C GLN A 141 -1.54 -4.41 -1.39
N VAL A 142 -2.55 -4.35 -0.54
CA VAL A 142 -3.20 -5.50 0.09
C VAL A 142 -4.57 -5.68 -0.51
N ILE A 143 -4.91 -6.90 -0.90
CA ILE A 143 -6.23 -7.27 -1.40
C ILE A 143 -6.77 -8.50 -0.67
N ILE A 144 -8.02 -8.43 -0.25
CA ILE A 144 -8.83 -9.57 0.20
C ILE A 144 -9.88 -9.79 -0.88
N PRO A 145 -9.74 -10.79 -1.76
CA PRO A 145 -10.64 -10.97 -2.91
C PRO A 145 -12.09 -11.22 -2.51
N THR A 146 -12.29 -11.95 -1.43
CA THR A 146 -13.62 -12.33 -0.91
C THR A 146 -13.68 -12.09 0.60
N PRO A 147 -13.74 -10.82 1.05
CA PRO A 147 -13.89 -10.54 2.46
C PRO A 147 -15.26 -11.00 2.94
N ILE A 148 -15.40 -11.26 4.25
CA ILE A 148 -16.70 -11.60 4.83
C ILE A 148 -17.53 -10.32 4.92
N ALA A 149 -18.65 -10.28 4.21
CA ALA A 149 -19.58 -9.16 4.18
C ALA A 149 -20.03 -8.74 5.59
N GLY A 150 -20.07 -7.45 5.87
CA GLY A 150 -20.45 -6.91 7.17
C GLY A 150 -19.41 -7.07 8.28
N ARG A 151 -18.26 -7.73 8.00
CA ARG A 151 -17.16 -7.86 8.96
C ARG A 151 -16.28 -6.64 8.97
N MET A 152 -15.81 -6.29 10.17
CA MET A 152 -14.85 -5.20 10.35
C MET A 152 -13.43 -5.65 10.05
N TYR A 153 -12.71 -4.83 9.30
CA TYR A 153 -11.29 -4.96 9.01
C TYR A 153 -10.58 -3.66 9.37
N ARG A 154 -9.40 -3.77 9.97
CA ARG A 154 -8.55 -2.62 10.26
C ARG A 154 -7.45 -2.53 9.20
N VAL A 155 -7.43 -1.43 8.48
CA VAL A 155 -6.30 -1.04 7.62
C VAL A 155 -5.30 -0.31 8.49
N GLU A 156 -4.05 -0.74 8.46
CA GLU A 156 -2.96 -0.18 9.26
C GLU A 156 -1.80 0.19 8.35
N VAL A 157 -1.24 1.39 8.54
CA VAL A 157 0.02 1.83 7.94
C VAL A 157 0.99 2.12 9.06
N SER A 158 2.10 1.44 9.07
CA SER A 158 3.20 1.61 10.01
C SER A 158 4.53 1.77 9.27
N GLN A 159 5.64 1.83 9.99
CA GLN A 159 6.98 1.87 9.40
C GLN A 159 7.93 0.97 10.17
N LYS A 160 9.00 0.54 9.48
CA LYS A 160 10.15 -0.09 10.10
C LYS A 160 11.23 0.96 10.41
N GLY A 161 11.72 0.94 11.63
CA GLY A 161 12.74 1.91 12.06
C GLY A 161 12.21 3.34 12.13
N ASN A 162 13.11 4.31 11.99
CA ASN A 162 12.76 5.72 11.97
C ASN A 162 12.53 6.20 10.54
N LEU A 163 11.52 7.05 10.36
CA LEU A 163 11.38 7.82 9.13
C LEU A 163 12.40 8.97 9.14
N VAL A 164 13.04 9.21 8.01
CA VAL A 164 14.06 10.24 7.85
C VAL A 164 13.80 11.12 6.63
N ASP A 165 14.35 12.32 6.64
CA ASP A 165 14.39 13.23 5.48
C ASP A 165 15.61 12.97 4.58
N ASN A 166 15.78 13.76 3.51
CA ASN A 166 16.94 13.67 2.62
C ASN A 166 18.29 13.97 3.29
N ASN A 167 18.28 14.52 4.51
CA ASN A 167 19.48 14.80 5.30
C ASN A 167 19.69 13.76 6.40
N GLN A 168 18.93 12.66 6.37
CA GLN A 168 18.95 11.57 7.36
C GLN A 168 18.53 12.00 8.78
N ASN A 169 17.80 13.11 8.92
CA ASN A 169 17.23 13.51 10.19
C ASN A 169 15.88 12.81 10.40
N ILE A 170 15.58 12.42 11.64
CA ILE A 170 14.27 11.87 12.01
C ILE A 170 13.19 12.87 11.62
N SER A 171 12.21 12.42 10.85
CA SER A 171 11.20 13.27 10.23
C SER A 171 9.85 12.56 10.13
N SER A 172 8.97 13.13 9.33
CA SER A 172 7.72 12.54 8.86
C SER A 172 7.81 12.27 7.36
N GLN A 173 6.96 11.38 6.87
CA GLN A 173 6.87 11.05 5.45
C GLN A 173 5.43 11.21 4.96
N ASN A 174 5.27 11.92 3.84
CA ASN A 174 3.99 11.98 3.13
C ASN A 174 3.77 10.69 2.36
N TYR A 175 2.53 10.22 2.33
CA TYR A 175 2.09 9.08 1.53
C TYR A 175 0.65 9.28 1.08
N ALA A 176 0.27 8.63 -0.01
CA ALA A 176 -1.11 8.50 -0.45
C ALA A 176 -1.66 7.16 -0.01
N ILE A 177 -2.92 7.11 0.40
CA ILE A 177 -3.64 5.88 0.72
C ILE A 177 -4.99 5.84 0.03
N ILE A 178 -5.33 4.69 -0.56
CA ILE A 178 -6.63 4.41 -1.16
C ILE A 178 -7.18 3.13 -0.55
N ILE A 179 -8.47 3.15 -0.16
CA ILE A 179 -9.19 1.97 0.31
C ILE A 179 -10.53 1.91 -0.43
N THR A 180 -10.87 0.74 -0.99
CA THR A 180 -12.14 0.46 -1.66
C THR A 180 -12.72 -0.88 -1.23
N GLY A 181 -13.99 -1.15 -1.55
CA GLY A 181 -14.66 -2.41 -1.18
C GLY A 181 -15.21 -2.42 0.24
N PHE A 182 -15.53 -1.26 0.79
CA PHE A 182 -16.14 -1.12 2.11
C PHE A 182 -17.53 -0.49 2.03
N ASP A 183 -18.34 -0.74 3.05
CA ASP A 183 -19.67 -0.15 3.19
C ASP A 183 -19.56 1.27 3.76
N SER A 184 -19.97 2.25 2.96
CA SER A 184 -19.97 3.67 3.32
C SER A 184 -21.08 4.07 4.28
N SER A 185 -22.11 3.26 4.43
CA SER A 185 -23.26 3.54 5.32
C SER A 185 -22.94 3.37 6.80
N ALA A 186 -21.86 2.63 7.11
CA ALA A 186 -21.40 2.41 8.47
C ALA A 186 -20.37 3.47 8.87
N SER A 187 -20.77 4.46 9.69
CA SER A 187 -19.85 5.46 10.24
C SER A 187 -18.89 4.82 11.24
N LEU A 188 -17.62 4.67 10.86
CA LEU A 188 -16.57 4.17 11.73
C LEU A 188 -15.61 5.30 12.11
N GLN A 189 -15.24 5.36 13.38
CA GLN A 189 -14.33 6.36 13.91
C GLN A 189 -12.92 6.17 13.37
N THR A 190 -12.31 7.26 12.89
CA THR A 190 -10.88 7.34 12.61
C THR A 190 -10.18 7.69 13.93
N SER A 191 -9.33 6.82 14.45
CA SER A 191 -8.46 7.18 15.57
C SER A 191 -7.10 7.59 15.03
N GLU A 192 -6.82 8.89 15.04
CA GLU A 192 -5.46 9.40 14.90
C GLU A 192 -4.78 9.35 16.26
N ASN A 193 -3.57 8.80 16.28
CA ASN A 193 -2.60 8.83 17.39
C ASN A 193 -2.90 7.98 18.63
N SER A 194 -2.31 6.81 18.67
CA SER A 194 -1.83 6.28 19.94
C SER A 194 -0.30 6.21 19.92
N LYS A 195 0.34 7.06 20.75
CA LYS A 195 1.72 6.86 21.16
C LYS A 195 1.73 5.62 22.07
N GLU A 196 2.53 4.65 21.74
CA GLU A 196 3.11 3.70 22.69
C GLU A 196 4.60 3.98 22.84
#